data_81113bd267631aa94dbe705eea9f3fb2
#
_entry.id   81113bd267631aa94dbe705eea9f3fb2
#
_cell.length_a   1.000
_cell.length_b   1.000
_cell.length_c   1.000
_cell.angle_alpha   90.00
_cell.angle_beta   90.00
_cell.angle_gamma   90.00
#
_symmetry.space_group_name_H-M   'P 1'
#
loop_
_entity.id
_entity.type
_entity.pdbx_description
1 polymer ?
#
loop_
_entity_poly.entity_id
_entity_poly.type
_entity_poly.pdbx_seq_one_letter_code
_entity_poly.pdbx_strand_id
1 'polypeptide(L)'
;MLRVGVLVSGGGTNLQAIIDAVKSGDITNASIEVVISNKKDAYALTRAKENGIAAESVCIKDFESREKFNDALIEKIDSYNLDLIVLAGFLVVLPPELIAKY
;
A
#
# COMPACT_ATOMS: atom_id res chain seq x y z
N MET A 1 -17.92 2.15 4.84
CA MET A 1 -16.98 2.03 3.70
C MET A 1 -15.65 1.46 4.18
N LEU A 2 -15.14 0.45 3.50
CA LEU A 2 -13.86 -0.15 3.85
C LEU A 2 -12.72 0.82 3.54
N ARG A 3 -11.82 0.96 4.50
CA ARG A 3 -10.60 1.76 4.32
C ARG A 3 -9.49 0.82 3.86
N VAL A 4 -8.99 1.03 2.66
CA VAL A 4 -8.07 0.10 2.00
C VAL A 4 -6.69 0.72 1.82
N GLY A 5 -5.66 -0.05 2.14
CA GLY A 5 -4.28 0.26 1.80
C GLY A 5 -3.81 -0.69 0.72
N VAL A 6 -3.04 -0.19 -0.24
CA VAL A 6 -2.50 -0.99 -1.33
C VAL A 6 -0.98 -1.01 -1.25
N LEU A 7 -0.39 -2.20 -1.20
CA LEU A 7 1.06 -2.37 -1.17
C LEU A 7 1.57 -2.76 -2.56
N VAL A 8 2.59 -2.07 -3.04
CA VAL A 8 3.11 -2.23 -4.40
C VAL A 8 4.64 -2.24 -4.41
N SER A 9 5.22 -2.82 -5.45
CA SER A 9 6.68 -2.79 -5.65
C SER A 9 7.09 -2.16 -6.98
N GLY A 10 6.20 -2.04 -7.92
CA GLY A 10 6.55 -1.64 -9.29
C GLY A 10 5.70 -0.53 -9.88
N GLY A 11 5.36 -0.65 -11.14
CA GLY A 11 4.72 0.41 -11.92
C GLY A 11 3.27 0.70 -11.60
N GLY A 12 2.58 -0.25 -10.94
CA GLY A 12 1.23 0.00 -10.46
C GLY A 12 0.12 -0.19 -11.48
N THR A 13 0.29 -1.08 -12.47
CA THR A 13 -0.80 -1.38 -13.40
C THR A 13 -1.98 -2.02 -12.68
N ASN A 14 -1.72 -2.93 -11.74
CA ASN A 14 -2.77 -3.51 -10.91
C ASN A 14 -3.41 -2.47 -10.00
N LEU A 15 -2.61 -1.56 -9.47
CA LEU A 15 -3.12 -0.44 -8.68
C LEU A 15 -4.05 0.43 -9.52
N GLN A 16 -3.65 0.76 -10.74
CA GLN A 16 -4.47 1.58 -11.61
C GLN A 16 -5.83 0.93 -11.88
N ALA A 17 -5.84 -0.39 -12.09
CA ALA A 17 -7.10 -1.11 -12.28
C ALA A 17 -8.01 -1.00 -11.06
N ILE A 18 -7.45 -1.08 -9.85
CA ILE A 18 -8.21 -0.93 -8.62
C ILE A 18 -8.76 0.50 -8.48
N ILE A 19 -7.93 1.51 -8.75
CA ILE A 19 -8.34 2.91 -8.71
C ILE A 19 -9.49 3.14 -9.69
N ASP A 20 -9.35 2.65 -10.91
CA ASP A 20 -10.37 2.81 -11.94
C ASP A 20 -11.69 2.14 -11.53
N ALA A 21 -11.62 0.96 -10.93
CA ALA A 21 -12.81 0.23 -10.48
C ALA A 21 -13.54 0.99 -9.36
N VAL A 22 -12.81 1.62 -8.46
CA VAL A 22 -13.41 2.44 -7.40
C VAL A 22 -14.07 3.69 -7.99
N LYS A 23 -13.38 4.36 -8.92
CA LYS A 23 -13.90 5.58 -9.57
C LYS A 23 -15.12 5.32 -10.43
N SER A 24 -15.16 4.20 -11.13
CA SER A 24 -16.26 3.85 -12.02
C SER A 24 -17.51 3.34 -11.29
N GLY A 25 -17.37 3.05 -9.99
CA GLY A 25 -18.46 2.51 -9.20
C GLY A 25 -18.55 0.99 -9.23
N ASP A 26 -17.62 0.29 -9.87
CA ASP A 26 -17.58 -1.18 -9.84
C ASP A 26 -17.27 -1.69 -8.43
N ILE A 27 -16.50 -0.92 -7.67
CA ILE A 27 -16.26 -1.18 -6.24
C ILE A 27 -16.88 -0.02 -5.48
N THR A 28 -17.98 -0.27 -4.76
CA THR A 28 -18.78 0.79 -4.14
C THR A 28 -18.57 0.99 -2.65
N ASN A 29 -17.99 -0.01 -1.97
CA ASN A 29 -17.87 0.01 -0.51
C ASN A 29 -16.43 0.14 -0.02
N ALA A 30 -15.55 0.69 -0.84
CA ALA A 30 -14.14 0.80 -0.48
C ALA A 30 -13.60 2.15 -0.89
N SER A 31 -12.66 2.65 -0.07
CA SER A 31 -11.91 3.85 -0.39
C SER A 31 -10.43 3.53 -0.22
N ILE A 32 -9.60 3.90 -1.20
CA ILE A 32 -8.17 3.70 -1.13
C ILE A 32 -7.58 4.86 -0.35
N GLU A 33 -7.11 4.57 0.87
CA GLU A 33 -6.60 5.59 1.79
C GLU A 33 -5.12 5.86 1.59
N VAL A 34 -4.35 4.85 1.20
CA VAL A 34 -2.91 4.98 1.03
C VAL A 34 -2.37 3.93 0.07
N VAL A 35 -1.33 4.30 -0.66
CA VAL A 35 -0.52 3.37 -1.46
C VAL A 35 0.88 3.39 -0.87
N ILE A 36 1.40 2.23 -0.51
CA ILE A 36 2.73 2.11 0.09
C ILE A 36 3.59 1.24 -0.81
N SER A 37 4.78 1.73 -1.17
CA SER A 37 5.74 0.97 -1.96
C SER A 37 7.01 0.70 -1.15
N ASN A 38 7.66 -0.43 -1.44
CA ASN A 38 8.98 -0.71 -0.91
C ASN A 38 10.10 -0.09 -1.76
N LYS A 39 9.73 0.71 -2.78
CA LYS A 39 10.68 1.42 -3.65
C LYS A 39 10.27 2.87 -3.77
N LYS A 40 11.20 3.78 -3.46
CA LYS A 40 10.93 5.23 -3.46
C LYS A 40 10.53 5.79 -4.82
N ASP A 41 11.05 5.20 -5.89
CA ASP A 41 10.84 5.67 -7.26
C ASP A 41 9.80 4.86 -8.02
N ALA A 42 9.00 4.06 -7.33
CA ALA A 42 7.96 3.28 -7.98
C ALA A 42 6.92 4.18 -8.65
N TYR A 43 6.62 3.90 -9.91
CA TYR A 43 5.64 4.69 -10.65
C TYR A 43 4.24 4.59 -10.04
N ALA A 44 3.97 3.52 -9.30
CA ALA A 44 2.72 3.37 -8.56
C ALA A 44 2.47 4.53 -7.59
N LEU A 45 3.52 5.09 -7.00
CA LEU A 45 3.40 6.25 -6.11
C LEU A 45 2.96 7.49 -6.88
N THR A 46 3.46 7.66 -8.11
CA THR A 46 3.02 8.75 -9.00
C THR A 46 1.55 8.59 -9.35
N ARG A 47 1.12 7.37 -9.68
CA ARG A 47 -0.29 7.08 -9.98
C ARG A 47 -1.20 7.44 -8.81
N ALA A 48 -0.77 7.11 -7.58
CA ALA A 48 -1.53 7.44 -6.38
C ALA A 48 -1.68 8.95 -6.23
N LYS A 49 -0.58 9.68 -6.35
CA LYS A 49 -0.59 11.15 -6.24
C LYS A 49 -1.48 11.80 -7.30
N GLU A 50 -1.43 11.31 -8.52
CA GLU A 50 -2.25 11.83 -9.61
C GLU A 50 -3.75 11.62 -9.37
N ASN A 51 -4.09 10.65 -8.51
CA ASN A 51 -5.47 10.34 -8.16
C ASN A 51 -5.88 10.84 -6.77
N GLY A 52 -5.07 11.71 -6.18
CA GLY A 52 -5.39 12.29 -4.87
C GLY A 52 -5.27 11.32 -3.70
N ILE A 53 -4.51 10.24 -3.85
CA ILE A 53 -4.32 9.22 -2.83
C ILE A 53 -2.97 9.41 -2.16
N ALA A 54 -2.91 9.25 -0.84
CA ALA A 54 -1.65 9.34 -0.10
C ALA A 54 -0.66 8.28 -0.61
N ALA A 55 0.58 8.70 -0.83
CA ALA A 55 1.63 7.81 -1.34
C ALA A 55 2.82 7.82 -0.38
N GLU A 56 3.20 6.64 0.08
CA GLU A 56 4.28 6.46 1.05
C GLU A 56 5.28 5.43 0.55
N SER A 57 6.52 5.54 0.99
CA SER A 57 7.52 4.52 0.71
C SER A 57 8.20 4.05 1.99
N VAL A 58 8.41 2.73 2.10
CA VAL A 58 9.14 2.11 3.20
C VAL A 58 10.13 1.15 2.56
N CYS A 59 11.41 1.53 2.50
CA CYS A 59 12.44 0.79 1.77
C CYS A 59 13.35 0.04 2.72
N ILE A 60 13.56 -1.25 2.47
CA ILE A 60 14.35 -2.11 3.35
C ILE A 60 15.79 -1.60 3.52
N LYS A 61 16.36 -1.02 2.46
CA LYS A 61 17.74 -0.51 2.50
C LYS A 61 17.93 0.71 3.41
N ASP A 62 16.84 1.35 3.84
CA ASP A 62 16.90 2.50 4.73
C ASP A 62 16.97 2.08 6.20
N PHE A 63 16.90 0.79 6.49
CA PHE A 63 16.86 0.26 7.84
C PHE A 63 18.05 -0.67 8.11
N GLU A 64 18.48 -0.76 9.36
CA GLU A 64 19.63 -1.58 9.77
C GLU A 64 19.33 -3.07 9.66
N SER A 65 18.08 -3.46 9.80
CA SER A 65 17.67 -4.86 9.80
C SER A 65 16.28 -5.04 9.20
N ARG A 66 15.97 -6.27 8.83
CA ARG A 66 14.64 -6.62 8.35
C ARG A 66 13.58 -6.38 9.43
N GLU A 67 13.92 -6.63 10.67
CA GLU A 67 13.02 -6.40 11.80
C GLU A 67 12.62 -4.93 11.91
N LYS A 68 13.58 -4.01 11.79
CA LYS A 68 13.30 -2.58 11.82
C LYS A 68 12.46 -2.13 10.63
N PHE A 69 12.72 -2.70 9.46
CA PHE A 69 11.90 -2.46 8.28
C PHE A 69 10.45 -2.91 8.52
N ASN A 70 10.27 -4.12 9.06
CA ASN A 70 8.95 -4.66 9.34
C ASN A 70 8.18 -3.78 10.34
N ASP A 71 8.85 -3.32 11.40
CA ASP A 71 8.24 -2.46 12.41
C ASP A 71 7.80 -1.13 11.80
N ALA A 72 8.62 -0.54 10.95
CA ALA A 72 8.30 0.72 10.28
C ALA A 72 7.12 0.54 9.32
N LEU A 73 7.06 -0.59 8.60
CA LEU A 73 5.95 -0.88 7.69
C LEU A 73 4.64 -1.03 8.46
N ILE A 74 4.65 -1.78 9.54
CA ILE A 74 3.47 -1.98 10.39
C ILE A 74 2.99 -0.64 10.96
N GLU A 75 3.90 0.16 11.48
CA GLU A 75 3.58 1.47 12.04
C GLU A 75 2.96 2.38 10.99
N LYS A 76 3.52 2.40 9.79
CA LYS A 76 2.98 3.22 8.70
C LYS A 76 1.57 2.78 8.34
N ILE A 77 1.34 1.48 8.22
CA ILE A 77 0.02 0.92 7.89
C ILE A 77 -0.98 1.25 9.00
N ASP A 78 -0.58 1.05 10.25
CA ASP A 78 -1.46 1.29 11.40
C ASP A 78 -1.89 2.75 11.51
N SER A 79 -1.04 3.68 11.06
CA SER A 79 -1.33 5.11 11.14
C SER A 79 -2.51 5.53 10.26
N TYR A 80 -2.92 4.70 9.30
CA TYR A 80 -4.02 5.01 8.40
C TYR A 80 -5.37 4.40 8.81
N ASN A 81 -5.39 3.60 9.87
CA ASN A 81 -6.61 2.94 10.35
C ASN A 81 -7.33 2.15 9.26
N LEU A 82 -6.60 1.23 8.64
CA LEU A 82 -7.12 0.46 7.52
C LEU A 82 -7.96 -0.73 7.97
N ASP A 83 -8.96 -1.08 7.16
CA ASP A 83 -9.78 -2.28 7.33
C ASP A 83 -9.21 -3.45 6.53
N LEU A 84 -8.52 -3.16 5.44
CA LEU A 84 -8.04 -4.17 4.50
C LEU A 84 -6.76 -3.73 3.82
N ILE A 85 -5.87 -4.69 3.57
CA ILE A 85 -4.65 -4.47 2.80
C ILE A 85 -4.72 -5.32 1.54
N VAL A 86 -4.47 -4.70 0.38
CA VAL A 86 -4.42 -5.37 -0.91
C VAL A 86 -2.98 -5.39 -1.38
N LEU A 87 -2.50 -6.56 -1.80
CA LEU A 87 -1.17 -6.71 -2.38
C LEU A 87 -1.29 -6.63 -3.90
N ALA A 88 -0.78 -5.57 -4.48
CA ALA A 88 -0.84 -5.34 -5.93
C ALA A 88 0.58 -5.42 -6.51
N GLY A 89 1.10 -6.63 -6.57
CA GLY A 89 2.46 -6.87 -7.03
C GLY A 89 3.53 -6.50 -6.00
N PHE A 90 3.22 -6.68 -4.72
CA PHE A 90 4.17 -6.42 -3.64
C PHE A 90 5.10 -7.62 -3.49
N LEU A 91 6.41 -7.39 -3.66
CA LEU A 91 7.41 -8.45 -3.74
C LEU A 91 8.14 -8.72 -2.41
N VAL A 92 7.68 -8.14 -1.33
CA VAL A 92 8.27 -8.33 -0.01
C VAL A 92 7.38 -9.27 0.80
N VAL A 93 7.99 -10.20 1.53
CA VAL A 93 7.24 -11.09 2.42
C VAL A 93 6.75 -10.28 3.62
N LEU A 94 5.45 -10.36 3.89
CA LEU A 94 4.86 -9.63 5.01
C LEU A 94 5.22 -10.27 6.35
N PRO A 95 5.43 -9.47 7.40
CA PRO A 95 5.64 -10.01 8.74
C PRO A 95 4.38 -10.71 9.25
N PRO A 96 4.53 -11.81 10.02
CA PRO A 96 3.37 -12.53 10.55
C PRO A 96 2.41 -11.68 11.38
N GLU A 97 2.92 -10.72 12.12
CA GLU A 97 2.11 -9.81 12.92
C GLU A 97 1.13 -9.02 12.06
N LEU A 98 1.57 -8.61 10.87
CA LEU A 98 0.74 -7.86 9.95
C LEU A 98 -0.35 -8.75 9.34
N ILE A 99 0.01 -9.97 8.97
CA ILE A 99 -0.94 -10.94 8.41
C ILE A 99 -2.04 -11.26 9.42
N ALA A 100 -1.68 -11.42 10.69
CA ALA A 100 -2.64 -11.72 11.75
C ALA A 100 -3.60 -10.55 12.00
N LYS A 101 -3.16 -9.32 11.75
CA LYS A 101 -3.96 -8.12 12.02
C LYS A 101 -4.90 -7.77 10.86
N TYR A 102 -4.51 -8.05 9.65
CA TYR A 102 -5.25 -7.74 8.44
C TYR A 102 -5.43 -9.00 7.57
#